data_111408feb4449f1d178c53b7090bd2b6
#
_entry.id   111408feb4449f1d178c53b7090bd2b6
#
_cell.length_a   1.000
_cell.length_b   1.000
_cell.length_c   1.000
_cell.angle_alpha   90.00
_cell.angle_beta   90.00
_cell.angle_gamma   90.00
#
_symmetry.space_group_name_H-M   'P 1'
#
loop_
_entity.id
_entity.type
_entity.pdbx_description
1 polymer ?
#
loop_
_entity_poly.entity_id
_entity_poly.type
_entity_poly.pdbx_seq_one_letter_code
_entity_poly.pdbx_strand_id
1 'polypeptide(L)'
;MQSSTTIFTRFFFSLKRWSIVFMILLLLGGGATELWAKKLRVAVLKFGTVNWELNVIEHHGFAKAEGVELEVVKLASKNATAVALQSGSVDMIVTDWVWVSRQRADGEDLTFFPYSLAVGSLMVAQGSGIRSFKDLQGKRLGIAGGPVDKSWLLICALAQKQEGIDLNASVEKVFGAPPLLNQQILSGKLDAVINFWHYIARLKAQGLKPLVTIGKAIVTLGAGSDVPMLGYVFREKWANANKGIVKGFARSSRRAKALLADSQAEWDRLRPEMKAKDDATFNALRDGYLDGIPSSWGAVERKAAKGLFAVLTKQGGKKLVGKSLKFQSGTFWPHITY
;
A
#
# COMPACT_ATOMS: atom_id res chain seq x y z
N MET A 1 19.11 46.38 -79.94
CA MET A 1 18.58 46.68 -78.63
C MET A 1 17.53 45.63 -78.30
N GLN A 2 17.92 44.49 -77.79
CA GLN A 2 17.03 43.42 -77.19
C GLN A 2 17.87 42.67 -76.21
N SER A 3 17.28 42.38 -75.02
CA SER A 3 17.79 41.49 -74.01
C SER A 3 18.23 42.15 -72.70
N SER A 4 17.25 42.52 -71.85
CA SER A 4 17.51 42.73 -70.42
C SER A 4 16.33 42.40 -69.53
N THR A 5 15.24 41.74 -70.04
CA THR A 5 13.98 41.52 -69.22
C THR A 5 13.77 40.07 -68.75
N THR A 6 14.62 39.13 -69.15
CA THR A 6 14.38 37.70 -68.94
C THR A 6 15.11 37.12 -67.69
N ILE A 7 16.03 37.85 -67.09
CA ILE A 7 16.83 37.35 -65.93
C ILE A 7 16.18 37.67 -64.60
N PHE A 8 15.38 38.71 -64.52
CA PHE A 8 14.71 39.12 -63.24
C PHE A 8 13.53 38.19 -62.77
N THR A 9 12.85 37.57 -63.72
CA THR A 9 11.66 36.76 -63.44
C THR A 9 12.03 35.38 -62.92
N ARG A 10 13.19 34.80 -63.16
CA ARG A 10 13.60 33.49 -62.65
C ARG A 10 14.16 33.55 -61.24
N PHE A 11 14.64 34.69 -60.75
CA PHE A 11 15.16 34.86 -59.40
C PHE A 11 14.03 34.99 -58.37
N PHE A 12 12.89 35.58 -58.71
CA PHE A 12 11.73 35.72 -57.79
C PHE A 12 10.95 34.42 -57.58
N PHE A 13 10.96 33.48 -58.53
CA PHE A 13 10.31 32.19 -58.38
C PHE A 13 11.10 31.21 -57.48
N SER A 14 12.41 31.34 -57.41
CA SER A 14 13.29 30.54 -56.57
C SER A 14 13.13 30.92 -55.09
N LEU A 15 13.06 32.20 -54.75
CA LEU A 15 12.91 32.67 -53.36
C LEU A 15 11.55 32.25 -52.72
N LYS A 16 10.44 32.24 -53.48
CA LYS A 16 9.12 31.83 -52.99
C LYS A 16 9.08 30.32 -52.69
N ARG A 17 9.77 29.48 -53.41
CA ARG A 17 9.83 28.03 -53.16
C ARG A 17 10.63 27.68 -51.89
N TRP A 18 11.70 28.41 -51.62
CA TRP A 18 12.51 28.23 -50.42
C TRP A 18 11.82 28.73 -49.16
N SER A 19 11.05 29.82 -49.25
CA SER A 19 10.24 30.31 -48.11
C SER A 19 9.13 29.38 -47.72
N ILE A 20 8.50 28.65 -48.65
CA ILE A 20 7.44 27.68 -48.37
C ILE A 20 8.04 26.41 -47.74
N VAL A 21 9.21 25.93 -48.21
CA VAL A 21 9.90 24.77 -47.61
C VAL A 21 10.40 25.09 -46.20
N PHE A 22 10.89 26.31 -45.94
CA PHE A 22 11.32 26.73 -44.61
C PHE A 22 10.13 26.92 -43.64
N MET A 23 8.98 27.36 -44.13
CA MET A 23 7.75 27.50 -43.34
C MET A 23 7.10 26.13 -43.01
N ILE A 24 7.22 25.13 -43.91
CA ILE A 24 6.76 23.76 -43.67
C ILE A 24 7.70 23.04 -42.68
N LEU A 25 9.01 23.30 -42.72
CA LEU A 25 9.97 22.78 -41.73
C LEU A 25 9.78 23.40 -40.32
N LEU A 26 9.35 24.64 -40.24
CA LEU A 26 8.99 25.30 -38.97
C LEU A 26 7.65 24.77 -38.39
N LEU A 27 6.73 24.30 -39.22
CA LEU A 27 5.46 23.69 -38.80
C LEU A 27 5.62 22.23 -38.40
N LEU A 28 6.65 21.53 -38.88
CA LEU A 28 7.00 20.16 -38.46
C LEU A 28 7.91 20.09 -37.21
N GLY A 29 8.54 21.22 -36.86
CA GLY A 29 9.37 21.34 -35.65
C GLY A 29 8.63 21.75 -34.38
N GLY A 30 7.34 22.07 -34.48
CA GLY A 30 6.55 22.59 -33.37
C GLY A 30 5.60 21.58 -32.77
N GLY A 31 6.10 20.61 -32.00
CA GLY A 31 5.17 19.69 -31.37
C GLY A 31 5.77 18.62 -30.45
N ALA A 32 7.01 18.74 -30.05
CA ALA A 32 7.46 18.11 -28.84
C ALA A 32 6.85 18.90 -27.66
N THR A 33 5.56 18.70 -27.37
CA THR A 33 5.07 19.02 -26.04
C THR A 33 5.91 18.17 -25.10
N GLU A 34 6.94 18.79 -24.50
CA GLU A 34 7.54 18.22 -23.31
C GLU A 34 6.37 17.97 -22.38
N LEU A 35 5.97 16.69 -22.27
CA LEU A 35 5.04 16.25 -21.25
C LEU A 35 5.79 16.47 -19.93
N TRP A 36 5.66 17.68 -19.38
CA TRP A 36 6.21 17.98 -18.06
C TRP A 36 5.64 16.95 -17.12
N ALA A 37 6.50 16.06 -16.64
CA ALA A 37 6.10 15.05 -15.69
C ALA A 37 5.48 15.76 -14.49
N LYS A 38 4.23 15.43 -14.20
CA LYS A 38 3.52 16.06 -13.08
C LYS A 38 3.98 15.43 -11.79
N LYS A 39 4.34 16.25 -10.83
CA LYS A 39 4.88 15.85 -9.54
C LYS A 39 3.82 15.15 -8.70
N LEU A 40 4.20 13.99 -8.09
CA LEU A 40 3.41 13.23 -7.14
C LEU A 40 4.24 13.02 -5.87
N ARG A 41 3.83 13.65 -4.77
CA ARG A 41 4.48 13.54 -3.47
C ARG A 41 3.80 12.42 -2.66
N VAL A 42 4.54 11.34 -2.37
CA VAL A 42 4.04 10.18 -1.64
C VAL A 42 4.73 10.09 -0.27
N ALA A 43 3.99 10.32 0.81
CA ALA A 43 4.55 10.13 2.14
C ALA A 43 4.38 8.70 2.64
N VAL A 44 5.47 8.15 3.16
CA VAL A 44 5.56 6.78 3.68
C VAL A 44 6.30 6.74 5.01
N LEU A 45 6.15 5.64 5.74
CA LEU A 45 6.94 5.42 6.94
C LEU A 45 8.40 5.16 6.57
N LYS A 46 9.34 5.81 7.27
CA LYS A 46 10.77 5.68 7.04
C LYS A 46 11.27 4.21 6.99
N PHE A 47 10.64 3.32 7.77
CA PHE A 47 11.00 1.91 7.87
C PHE A 47 9.89 0.97 7.36
N GLY A 48 8.95 1.48 6.56
CA GLY A 48 7.86 0.70 5.98
C GLY A 48 8.31 -0.08 4.74
N THR A 49 7.71 -1.23 4.51
CA THR A 49 8.05 -2.11 3.38
C THR A 49 7.59 -1.59 2.02
N VAL A 50 6.70 -0.60 2.00
CA VAL A 50 6.33 0.12 0.77
C VAL A 50 7.54 0.81 0.12
N ASN A 51 8.59 1.14 0.89
CA ASN A 51 9.82 1.69 0.35
C ASN A 51 10.49 0.77 -0.67
N TRP A 52 10.36 -0.55 -0.55
CA TRP A 52 10.92 -1.50 -1.52
C TRP A 52 10.29 -1.34 -2.90
N GLU A 53 8.95 -1.27 -2.96
CA GLU A 53 8.23 -1.02 -4.21
C GLU A 53 8.57 0.36 -4.79
N LEU A 54 8.57 1.40 -3.97
CA LEU A 54 8.89 2.75 -4.42
C LEU A 54 10.33 2.86 -4.95
N ASN A 55 11.29 2.17 -4.31
CA ASN A 55 12.66 2.05 -4.79
C ASN A 55 12.72 1.39 -6.18
N VAL A 56 11.96 0.30 -6.39
CA VAL A 56 11.86 -0.35 -7.72
C VAL A 56 11.29 0.62 -8.76
N ILE A 57 10.22 1.33 -8.42
CA ILE A 57 9.59 2.32 -9.31
C ILE A 57 10.59 3.41 -9.72
N GLU A 58 11.35 3.94 -8.76
CA GLU A 58 12.36 4.98 -8.99
C GLU A 58 13.54 4.44 -9.81
N HIS A 59 14.11 3.29 -9.39
CA HIS A 59 15.29 2.69 -10.02
C HIS A 59 15.06 2.37 -11.49
N HIS A 60 13.89 1.83 -11.84
CA HIS A 60 13.55 1.46 -13.22
C HIS A 60 12.81 2.56 -13.99
N GLY A 61 12.61 3.73 -13.39
CA GLY A 61 11.95 4.86 -14.03
C GLY A 61 10.48 4.60 -14.40
N PHE A 62 9.79 3.67 -13.73
CA PHE A 62 8.42 3.30 -14.10
C PHE A 62 7.44 4.47 -13.98
N ALA A 63 7.59 5.31 -12.95
CA ALA A 63 6.75 6.49 -12.80
C ALA A 63 7.03 7.53 -13.90
N LYS A 64 8.30 7.76 -14.24
CA LYS A 64 8.71 8.67 -15.29
C LYS A 64 8.15 8.25 -16.67
N ALA A 65 8.16 6.94 -16.96
CA ALA A 65 7.58 6.38 -18.18
C ALA A 65 6.06 6.62 -18.29
N GLU A 66 5.38 6.85 -17.16
CA GLU A 66 3.95 7.18 -17.07
C GLU A 66 3.69 8.69 -16.96
N GLY A 67 4.69 9.54 -17.18
CA GLY A 67 4.61 10.99 -17.06
C GLY A 67 4.44 11.49 -15.62
N VAL A 68 4.90 10.70 -14.63
CA VAL A 68 4.82 11.01 -13.19
C VAL A 68 6.22 11.25 -12.64
N GLU A 69 6.48 12.44 -12.11
CA GLU A 69 7.64 12.74 -11.29
C GLU A 69 7.36 12.35 -9.83
N LEU A 70 7.90 11.21 -9.41
CA LEU A 70 7.67 10.68 -8.07
C LEU A 70 8.62 11.35 -7.06
N GLU A 71 8.06 11.88 -5.96
CA GLU A 71 8.81 12.32 -4.79
C GLU A 71 8.39 11.51 -3.57
N VAL A 72 9.33 10.76 -2.97
CA VAL A 72 9.09 9.93 -1.78
C VAL A 72 9.47 10.68 -0.52
N VAL A 73 8.49 11.00 0.34
CA VAL A 73 8.68 11.70 1.60
C VAL A 73 8.64 10.70 2.77
N LYS A 74 9.80 10.43 3.39
CA LYS A 74 9.92 9.45 4.49
C LYS A 74 9.65 10.12 5.84
N LEU A 75 8.58 9.73 6.54
CA LEU A 75 8.15 10.29 7.81
C LEU A 75 8.23 9.26 8.95
N ALA A 76 8.28 9.77 10.18
CA ALA A 76 8.55 8.94 11.36
C ALA A 76 7.34 8.12 11.83
N SER A 77 6.10 8.57 11.58
CA SER A 77 4.89 7.95 12.13
C SER A 77 3.68 8.04 11.19
N LYS A 78 2.69 7.17 11.42
CA LYS A 78 1.38 7.23 10.72
C LYS A 78 0.67 8.57 10.93
N ASN A 79 0.78 9.16 12.12
CA ASN A 79 0.20 10.47 12.39
C ASN A 79 0.87 11.56 11.54
N ALA A 80 2.20 11.51 11.40
CA ALA A 80 2.92 12.47 10.57
C ALA A 80 2.50 12.35 9.09
N THR A 81 2.34 11.14 8.54
CA THR A 81 1.85 10.96 7.17
C THR A 81 0.40 11.48 7.01
N ALA A 82 -0.48 11.21 7.98
CA ALA A 82 -1.86 11.69 7.95
C ALA A 82 -1.93 13.22 7.97
N VAL A 83 -1.17 13.88 8.86
CA VAL A 83 -1.07 15.34 8.94
C VAL A 83 -0.53 15.93 7.63
N ALA A 84 0.50 15.32 7.04
CA ALA A 84 1.06 15.76 5.76
C ALA A 84 0.04 15.69 4.61
N LEU A 85 -0.81 14.65 4.56
CA LEU A 85 -1.90 14.57 3.58
C LEU A 85 -3.00 15.60 3.86
N GLN A 86 -3.41 15.74 5.10
CA GLN A 86 -4.47 16.67 5.50
C GLN A 86 -4.07 18.13 5.25
N SER A 87 -2.81 18.49 5.48
CA SER A 87 -2.26 19.84 5.20
C SER A 87 -1.98 20.10 3.71
N GLY A 88 -2.01 19.07 2.85
CA GLY A 88 -1.65 19.20 1.44
C GLY A 88 -0.12 19.27 1.19
N SER A 89 0.70 18.99 2.21
CA SER A 89 2.16 18.91 2.04
C SER A 89 2.58 17.73 1.17
N VAL A 90 1.75 16.68 1.11
CA VAL A 90 1.88 15.56 0.18
C VAL A 90 0.54 15.25 -0.48
N ASP A 91 0.60 14.53 -1.61
CA ASP A 91 -0.58 14.20 -2.42
C ASP A 91 -1.14 12.82 -2.07
N MET A 92 -0.29 11.93 -1.57
CA MET A 92 -0.63 10.53 -1.31
C MET A 92 0.11 9.99 -0.08
N ILE A 93 -0.54 9.07 0.65
CA ILE A 93 0.06 8.32 1.76
C ILE A 93 -0.29 6.84 1.64
N VAL A 94 0.33 6.00 2.47
CA VAL A 94 -0.06 4.58 2.62
C VAL A 94 -0.69 4.35 3.99
N THR A 95 -1.96 3.93 3.98
CA THR A 95 -2.69 3.57 5.21
C THR A 95 -3.84 2.62 4.88
N ASP A 96 -4.72 2.32 5.85
CA ASP A 96 -5.84 1.39 5.70
C ASP A 96 -7.16 2.09 5.33
N TRP A 97 -8.02 1.38 4.61
CA TRP A 97 -9.32 1.91 4.18
C TRP A 97 -10.33 2.08 5.33
N VAL A 98 -10.15 1.45 6.49
CA VAL A 98 -11.00 1.68 7.67
C VAL A 98 -10.80 3.12 8.16
N TRP A 99 -9.52 3.56 8.21
CA TRP A 99 -9.19 4.95 8.50
C TRP A 99 -9.81 5.91 7.47
N VAL A 100 -9.75 5.56 6.17
CA VAL A 100 -10.37 6.37 5.10
C VAL A 100 -11.87 6.51 5.31
N SER A 101 -12.59 5.40 5.57
CA SER A 101 -14.03 5.43 5.85
C SER A 101 -14.35 6.31 7.07
N ARG A 102 -13.51 6.25 8.12
CA ARG A 102 -13.64 7.10 9.31
C ARG A 102 -13.47 8.58 8.96
N GLN A 103 -12.43 8.94 8.19
CA GLN A 103 -12.19 10.33 7.78
C GLN A 103 -13.32 10.86 6.90
N ARG A 104 -13.88 10.02 6.02
CA ARG A 104 -15.06 10.41 5.24
C ARG A 104 -16.30 10.65 6.11
N ALA A 105 -16.49 9.89 7.18
CA ALA A 105 -17.54 10.15 8.16
C ALA A 105 -17.35 11.49 8.89
N ASP A 106 -16.11 11.98 8.98
CA ASP A 106 -15.76 13.29 9.54
C ASP A 106 -15.81 14.43 8.51
N GLY A 107 -16.17 14.13 7.22
CA GLY A 107 -16.33 15.11 6.15
C GLY A 107 -15.14 15.26 5.21
N GLU A 108 -14.06 14.48 5.41
CA GLU A 108 -12.89 14.51 4.53
C GLU A 108 -13.16 13.76 3.21
N ASP A 109 -12.66 14.26 2.10
CA ASP A 109 -12.83 13.68 0.76
C ASP A 109 -11.76 12.65 0.39
N LEU A 110 -11.30 11.86 1.37
CA LEU A 110 -10.24 10.86 1.15
C LEU A 110 -10.78 9.61 0.45
N THR A 111 -9.95 9.00 -0.40
CA THR A 111 -10.25 7.77 -1.12
C THR A 111 -9.01 6.88 -1.23
N PHE A 112 -9.18 5.63 -1.67
CA PHE A 112 -8.19 4.57 -1.56
C PHE A 112 -8.14 3.71 -2.83
N PHE A 113 -6.92 3.26 -3.20
CA PHE A 113 -6.74 2.06 -4.01
C PHE A 113 -5.72 1.11 -3.36
N PRO A 114 -5.80 -0.23 -3.59
CA PRO A 114 -5.03 -1.19 -2.82
C PRO A 114 -3.54 -1.18 -3.10
N TYR A 115 -2.77 -1.44 -2.04
CA TYR A 115 -1.34 -1.69 -2.08
C TYR A 115 -1.01 -3.14 -1.73
N SER A 116 -1.54 -3.69 -0.60
CA SER A 116 -1.11 -4.98 -0.08
C SER A 116 -2.18 -5.71 0.72
N LEU A 117 -2.21 -7.03 0.57
CA LEU A 117 -2.95 -7.99 1.39
C LEU A 117 -2.20 -8.32 2.70
N ALA A 118 -0.88 -8.05 2.76
CA ALA A 118 -0.03 -8.49 3.86
C ALA A 118 -0.36 -7.74 5.16
N VAL A 119 -0.92 -8.44 6.12
CA VAL A 119 -1.39 -7.87 7.40
C VAL A 119 -0.67 -8.42 8.63
N GLY A 120 -0.39 -9.69 8.72
CA GLY A 120 0.30 -10.29 9.85
C GLY A 120 -0.33 -11.59 10.33
N SER A 121 0.02 -12.00 11.55
CA SER A 121 -0.44 -13.26 12.13
C SER A 121 -0.44 -13.21 13.65
N LEU A 122 -1.19 -14.12 14.26
CA LEU A 122 -1.02 -14.53 15.64
C LEU A 122 0.02 -15.65 15.68
N MET A 123 1.18 -15.35 16.23
CA MET A 123 2.27 -16.31 16.44
C MET A 123 2.27 -16.83 17.87
N VAL A 124 2.71 -18.06 18.05
CA VAL A 124 2.87 -18.66 19.38
C VAL A 124 4.36 -18.97 19.64
N ALA A 125 4.77 -18.88 20.90
CA ALA A 125 6.13 -19.19 21.29
C ALA A 125 6.44 -20.67 21.03
N GLN A 126 7.69 -20.96 20.68
CA GLN A 126 8.14 -22.33 20.47
C GLN A 126 8.01 -23.14 21.78
N GLY A 127 7.43 -24.33 21.70
CA GLY A 127 7.23 -25.19 22.86
C GLY A 127 6.11 -24.74 23.83
N SER A 128 5.34 -23.67 23.50
CA SER A 128 4.27 -23.15 24.36
C SER A 128 3.09 -24.12 24.58
N GLY A 129 2.95 -25.13 23.72
CA GLY A 129 1.80 -26.05 23.73
C GLY A 129 0.49 -25.42 23.21
N ILE A 130 0.48 -24.15 22.81
CA ILE A 130 -0.71 -23.44 22.32
C ILE A 130 -1.04 -23.93 20.91
N ARG A 131 -2.26 -24.51 20.73
CA ARG A 131 -2.75 -25.08 19.46
C ARG A 131 -4.12 -24.54 19.06
N SER A 132 -4.83 -23.86 19.98
CA SER A 132 -6.16 -23.31 19.80
C SER A 132 -6.29 -21.96 20.50
N PHE A 133 -7.42 -21.25 20.30
CA PHE A 133 -7.70 -20.02 21.06
C PHE A 133 -7.97 -20.32 22.54
N LYS A 134 -8.47 -21.53 22.85
CA LYS A 134 -8.71 -21.98 24.21
C LYS A 134 -7.41 -22.03 25.04
N ASP A 135 -6.30 -22.42 24.40
CA ASP A 135 -5.00 -22.50 25.06
C ASP A 135 -4.37 -21.12 25.34
N LEU A 136 -4.93 -20.05 24.79
CA LEU A 136 -4.51 -18.67 25.06
C LEU A 136 -5.05 -18.09 26.37
N GLN A 137 -6.03 -18.74 27.00
CA GLN A 137 -6.62 -18.24 28.25
C GLN A 137 -5.54 -18.16 29.36
N GLY A 138 -5.48 -16.99 30.02
CA GLY A 138 -4.47 -16.70 31.03
C GLY A 138 -3.05 -16.46 30.48
N LYS A 139 -2.84 -16.48 29.17
CA LYS A 139 -1.53 -16.30 28.54
C LYS A 139 -1.23 -14.82 28.27
N ARG A 140 0.07 -14.49 28.25
CA ARG A 140 0.58 -13.14 27.92
C ARG A 140 0.63 -13.00 26.42
N LEU A 141 -0.25 -12.16 25.89
CA LEU A 141 -0.37 -11.90 24.46
C LEU A 141 0.14 -10.49 24.09
N GLY A 142 1.22 -10.44 23.35
CA GLY A 142 1.73 -9.21 22.76
C GLY A 142 0.86 -8.73 21.61
N ILE A 143 0.54 -7.43 21.55
CA ILE A 143 -0.32 -6.84 20.52
C ILE A 143 0.34 -5.56 19.98
N ALA A 144 0.78 -5.59 18.73
CA ALA A 144 1.25 -4.41 18.02
C ALA A 144 0.05 -3.54 17.57
N GLY A 145 0.20 -2.21 17.64
CA GLY A 145 -0.84 -1.28 17.18
C GLY A 145 -1.89 -0.88 18.21
N GLY A 146 -1.88 -1.50 19.41
CA GLY A 146 -2.72 -1.10 20.55
C GLY A 146 -4.14 -1.72 20.55
N PRO A 147 -5.03 -1.24 21.47
CA PRO A 147 -6.31 -1.88 21.77
C PRO A 147 -7.32 -1.92 20.61
N VAL A 148 -7.17 -1.04 19.63
CA VAL A 148 -8.02 -0.97 18.43
C VAL A 148 -7.26 -1.40 17.16
N ASP A 149 -6.18 -2.17 17.30
CA ASP A 149 -5.50 -2.77 16.16
C ASP A 149 -6.45 -3.74 15.43
N LYS A 150 -6.48 -3.65 14.11
CA LYS A 150 -7.44 -4.40 13.31
C LYS A 150 -7.17 -5.90 13.33
N SER A 151 -5.90 -6.30 13.38
CA SER A 151 -5.52 -7.72 13.49
C SER A 151 -5.97 -8.30 14.81
N TRP A 152 -5.78 -7.56 15.91
CA TRP A 152 -6.30 -7.95 17.23
C TRP A 152 -7.82 -8.13 17.22
N LEU A 153 -8.55 -7.15 16.69
CA LEU A 153 -10.03 -7.21 16.65
C LEU A 153 -10.55 -8.36 15.80
N LEU A 154 -9.86 -8.68 14.69
CA LEU A 154 -10.20 -9.82 13.84
C LEU A 154 -9.92 -11.17 14.55
N ILE A 155 -8.83 -11.26 15.29
CA ILE A 155 -8.52 -12.44 16.11
C ILE A 155 -9.58 -12.63 17.22
N CYS A 156 -10.00 -11.57 17.90
CA CYS A 156 -11.09 -11.64 18.87
C CYS A 156 -12.41 -12.13 18.22
N ALA A 157 -12.75 -11.57 17.05
CA ALA A 157 -13.95 -11.99 16.32
C ALA A 157 -13.89 -13.47 15.92
N LEU A 158 -12.71 -13.92 15.47
CA LEU A 158 -12.51 -15.31 15.05
C LEU A 158 -12.61 -16.29 16.22
N ALA A 159 -11.95 -16.00 17.34
CA ALA A 159 -12.02 -16.81 18.56
C ALA A 159 -13.45 -16.93 19.09
N GLN A 160 -14.19 -15.82 19.11
CA GLN A 160 -15.60 -15.82 19.48
C GLN A 160 -16.46 -16.66 18.53
N LYS A 161 -16.20 -16.58 17.20
CA LYS A 161 -16.95 -17.33 16.18
C LYS A 161 -16.67 -18.82 16.23
N GLN A 162 -15.41 -19.22 16.39
CA GLN A 162 -15.00 -20.62 16.30
C GLN A 162 -15.12 -21.40 17.61
N GLU A 163 -14.79 -20.74 18.73
CA GLU A 163 -14.64 -21.43 20.02
C GLU A 163 -15.48 -20.78 21.15
N GLY A 164 -16.24 -19.72 20.85
CA GLY A 164 -17.07 -19.02 21.86
C GLY A 164 -16.25 -18.23 22.88
N ILE A 165 -14.97 -17.95 22.63
CA ILE A 165 -14.03 -17.36 23.59
C ILE A 165 -13.94 -15.85 23.42
N ASP A 166 -14.14 -15.12 24.49
CA ASP A 166 -13.80 -13.70 24.58
C ASP A 166 -12.31 -13.55 24.97
N LEU A 167 -11.44 -13.47 23.95
CA LEU A 167 -10.01 -13.23 24.17
C LEU A 167 -9.73 -11.90 24.86
N ASN A 168 -10.61 -10.90 24.69
CA ASN A 168 -10.38 -9.61 25.31
C ASN A 168 -10.50 -9.68 26.85
N ALA A 169 -11.30 -10.59 27.37
CA ALA A 169 -11.44 -10.85 28.80
C ALA A 169 -10.46 -11.93 29.33
N SER A 170 -10.00 -12.85 28.47
CA SER A 170 -9.32 -14.07 28.88
C SER A 170 -7.81 -14.10 28.76
N VAL A 171 -7.19 -13.10 28.08
CA VAL A 171 -5.73 -13.01 27.93
C VAL A 171 -5.13 -11.81 28.66
N GLU A 172 -3.88 -11.95 29.12
CA GLU A 172 -3.08 -10.81 29.59
C GLU A 172 -2.50 -10.05 28.39
N LYS A 173 -3.05 -8.86 28.12
CA LYS A 173 -2.67 -8.04 26.96
C LYS A 173 -1.43 -7.20 27.23
N VAL A 174 -0.39 -7.35 26.40
CA VAL A 174 0.82 -6.54 26.43
C VAL A 174 0.92 -5.73 25.14
N PHE A 175 0.65 -4.43 25.22
CA PHE A 175 0.78 -3.53 24.07
C PHE A 175 2.21 -3.01 23.96
N GLY A 176 2.76 -3.02 22.74
CA GLY A 176 4.13 -2.59 22.55
C GLY A 176 4.50 -2.30 21.08
N ALA A 177 5.70 -1.72 20.92
CA ALA A 177 6.26 -1.53 19.59
C ALA A 177 6.60 -2.89 18.95
N PRO A 178 6.38 -3.05 17.64
CA PRO A 178 6.61 -4.31 16.94
C PRO A 178 7.97 -4.99 17.18
N PRO A 179 9.12 -4.29 17.14
CA PRO A 179 10.41 -4.92 17.40
C PRO A 179 10.56 -5.39 18.85
N LEU A 180 10.02 -4.64 19.82
CA LEU A 180 10.05 -5.02 21.24
C LEU A 180 9.25 -6.30 21.49
N LEU A 181 8.05 -6.39 20.90
CA LEU A 181 7.22 -7.59 21.03
C LEU A 181 7.89 -8.84 20.42
N ASN A 182 8.62 -8.70 19.30
CA ASN A 182 9.42 -9.79 18.76
C ASN A 182 10.52 -10.24 19.73
N GLN A 183 11.22 -9.30 20.37
CA GLN A 183 12.23 -9.63 21.40
C GLN A 183 11.61 -10.33 22.61
N GLN A 184 10.44 -9.89 23.05
CA GLN A 184 9.76 -10.46 24.21
C GLN A 184 9.28 -11.89 23.98
N ILE A 185 8.71 -12.21 22.79
CA ILE A 185 8.32 -13.59 22.50
C ILE A 185 9.54 -14.52 22.35
N LEU A 186 10.60 -14.04 21.72
CA LEU A 186 11.85 -14.83 21.58
C LEU A 186 12.56 -15.08 22.92
N SER A 187 12.42 -14.17 23.88
CA SER A 187 12.98 -14.32 25.25
C SER A 187 12.01 -15.01 26.25
N GLY A 188 10.88 -15.54 25.79
CA GLY A 188 9.90 -16.22 26.64
C GLY A 188 9.09 -15.31 27.58
N LYS A 189 9.17 -13.99 27.41
CA LYS A 189 8.37 -13.02 28.17
C LYS A 189 6.92 -12.91 27.67
N LEU A 190 6.63 -13.40 26.48
CA LEU A 190 5.30 -13.53 25.89
C LEU A 190 5.07 -14.97 25.45
N ASP A 191 3.83 -15.44 25.58
CA ASP A 191 3.40 -16.77 25.18
C ASP A 191 2.91 -16.75 23.72
N ALA A 192 2.38 -15.60 23.26
CA ALA A 192 1.94 -15.38 21.90
C ALA A 192 2.09 -13.90 21.51
N VAL A 193 2.07 -13.61 20.21
CA VAL A 193 2.13 -12.23 19.70
C VAL A 193 1.32 -12.05 18.41
N ILE A 194 0.60 -10.94 18.32
CA ILE A 194 0.02 -10.41 17.09
C ILE A 194 0.92 -9.28 16.62
N ASN A 195 1.51 -9.42 15.43
CA ASN A 195 2.44 -8.43 14.91
C ASN A 195 2.25 -8.22 13.41
N PHE A 196 2.85 -7.15 12.88
CA PHE A 196 2.78 -6.81 11.46
C PHE A 196 3.59 -7.82 10.64
N TRP A 197 3.17 -8.05 9.39
CA TRP A 197 3.64 -9.12 8.55
C TRP A 197 5.18 -9.24 8.45
N HIS A 198 5.90 -8.13 8.32
CA HIS A 198 7.36 -8.13 8.20
C HIS A 198 8.11 -8.42 9.52
N TYR A 199 7.46 -8.23 10.67
CA TYR A 199 7.95 -8.73 11.96
C TYR A 199 7.60 -10.20 12.14
N ILE A 200 6.44 -10.64 11.65
CA ILE A 200 6.06 -12.06 11.60
C ILE A 200 7.01 -12.85 10.70
N ALA A 201 7.39 -12.32 9.52
CA ALA A 201 8.39 -12.95 8.65
C ALA A 201 9.71 -13.21 9.39
N ARG A 202 10.17 -12.26 10.21
CA ARG A 202 11.38 -12.42 11.04
C ARG A 202 11.22 -13.49 12.13
N LEU A 203 10.03 -13.62 12.71
CA LEU A 203 9.74 -14.71 13.68
C LEU A 203 9.67 -16.08 12.99
N LYS A 204 9.08 -16.15 11.80
CA LYS A 204 9.09 -17.37 10.97
C LYS A 204 10.52 -17.82 10.65
N ALA A 205 11.40 -16.89 10.30
CA ALA A 205 12.82 -17.17 10.06
C ALA A 205 13.54 -17.72 11.31
N GLN A 206 13.02 -17.43 12.52
CA GLN A 206 13.50 -18.01 13.79
C GLN A 206 12.76 -19.31 14.18
N GLY A 207 11.99 -19.90 13.26
CA GLY A 207 11.29 -21.18 13.47
C GLY A 207 9.92 -21.10 14.18
N LEU A 208 9.43 -19.91 14.52
CA LEU A 208 8.09 -19.79 15.09
C LEU A 208 7.02 -20.05 14.03
N LYS A 209 5.89 -20.61 14.46
CA LYS A 209 4.75 -20.92 13.57
C LYS A 209 3.53 -20.06 13.93
N PRO A 210 2.73 -19.65 12.92
CA PRO A 210 1.48 -18.98 13.20
C PRO A 210 0.44 -19.97 13.72
N LEU A 211 -0.29 -19.58 14.77
CA LEU A 211 -1.54 -20.25 15.15
C LEU A 211 -2.60 -19.96 14.08
N VAL A 212 -2.69 -18.69 13.67
CA VAL A 212 -3.58 -18.27 12.59
C VAL A 212 -3.04 -17.03 11.88
N THR A 213 -3.18 -16.97 10.56
CA THR A 213 -2.90 -15.76 9.77
C THR A 213 -4.12 -14.85 9.76
N ILE A 214 -3.89 -13.53 9.70
CA ILE A 214 -5.00 -12.56 9.62
C ILE A 214 -5.76 -12.71 8.30
N GLY A 215 -5.11 -13.07 7.19
CA GLY A 215 -5.79 -13.40 5.94
C GLY A 215 -6.81 -14.54 6.10
N LYS A 216 -6.40 -15.65 6.74
CA LYS A 216 -7.33 -16.75 7.07
C LYS A 216 -8.48 -16.29 7.99
N ALA A 217 -8.19 -15.43 8.97
CA ALA A 217 -9.23 -14.87 9.84
C ALA A 217 -10.26 -14.05 9.04
N ILE A 218 -9.81 -13.20 8.12
CA ILE A 218 -10.67 -12.39 7.25
C ILE A 218 -11.61 -13.28 6.43
N VAL A 219 -11.08 -14.30 5.75
CA VAL A 219 -11.87 -15.25 4.95
C VAL A 219 -12.88 -16.01 5.82
N THR A 220 -12.44 -16.55 6.96
CA THR A 220 -13.28 -17.32 7.88
C THR A 220 -14.41 -16.47 8.49
N LEU A 221 -14.17 -15.18 8.69
CA LEU A 221 -15.18 -14.24 9.19
C LEU A 221 -16.23 -13.84 8.14
N GLY A 222 -16.08 -14.30 6.90
CA GLY A 222 -17.10 -14.15 5.85
C GLY A 222 -16.83 -13.03 4.85
N ALA A 223 -15.61 -12.53 4.78
CA ALA A 223 -15.25 -11.59 3.72
C ALA A 223 -15.24 -12.23 2.32
N GLY A 224 -15.16 -13.57 2.25
CA GLY A 224 -15.34 -14.36 1.02
C GLY A 224 -14.21 -14.25 -0.01
N SER A 225 -13.29 -13.30 0.14
CA SER A 225 -12.11 -13.09 -0.70
C SER A 225 -11.01 -12.39 0.10
N ASP A 226 -9.79 -12.41 -0.42
CA ASP A 226 -8.69 -11.64 0.12
C ASP A 226 -8.96 -10.14 -0.03
N VAL A 227 -9.01 -9.43 1.09
CA VAL A 227 -9.28 -7.99 1.13
C VAL A 227 -8.00 -7.24 1.41
N PRO A 228 -7.47 -6.45 0.46
CA PRO A 228 -6.32 -5.59 0.71
C PRO A 228 -6.62 -4.59 1.83
N MET A 229 -5.92 -4.72 2.97
CA MET A 229 -6.12 -3.83 4.11
C MET A 229 -5.38 -2.50 3.95
N LEU A 230 -4.22 -2.51 3.30
CA LEU A 230 -3.38 -1.34 3.08
C LEU A 230 -3.48 -0.88 1.63
N GLY A 231 -3.48 0.44 1.44
CA GLY A 231 -3.50 1.04 0.12
C GLY A 231 -2.96 2.45 0.09
N TYR A 232 -2.88 2.97 -1.11
CA TYR A 232 -2.57 4.36 -1.38
C TYR A 232 -3.82 5.21 -1.17
N VAL A 233 -3.69 6.27 -0.38
CA VAL A 233 -4.79 7.16 0.03
C VAL A 233 -4.46 8.58 -0.36
N PHE A 234 -5.44 9.27 -0.92
CA PHE A 234 -5.32 10.62 -1.46
C PHE A 234 -6.70 11.31 -1.43
N ARG A 235 -6.74 12.64 -1.69
CA ARG A 235 -7.99 13.39 -1.80
C ARG A 235 -8.69 13.07 -3.11
N GLU A 236 -9.99 12.74 -3.06
CA GLU A 236 -10.80 12.36 -4.23
C GLU A 236 -10.91 13.52 -5.24
N LYS A 237 -11.14 14.74 -4.78
CA LYS A 237 -11.15 15.95 -5.62
C LYS A 237 -9.85 16.11 -6.40
N TRP A 238 -8.72 16.00 -5.69
CA TRP A 238 -7.39 16.09 -6.31
C TRP A 238 -7.18 14.99 -7.34
N ALA A 239 -7.52 13.75 -7.01
CA ALA A 239 -7.36 12.60 -7.90
C ALA A 239 -8.24 12.73 -9.16
N ASN A 240 -9.45 13.25 -9.03
CA ASN A 240 -10.36 13.46 -10.15
C ASN A 240 -9.86 14.55 -11.11
N ALA A 241 -9.17 15.57 -10.60
CA ALA A 241 -8.47 16.58 -11.41
C ALA A 241 -7.14 16.05 -12.00
N ASN A 242 -6.55 15.00 -11.41
CA ASN A 242 -5.24 14.45 -11.76
C ASN A 242 -5.30 12.95 -12.10
N LYS A 243 -6.37 12.48 -12.75
CA LYS A 243 -6.60 11.06 -13.05
C LYS A 243 -5.42 10.39 -13.75
N GLY A 244 -4.76 11.10 -14.66
CA GLY A 244 -3.57 10.61 -15.38
C GLY A 244 -2.43 10.24 -14.43
N ILE A 245 -2.14 11.10 -13.43
CA ILE A 245 -1.08 10.88 -12.43
C ILE A 245 -1.40 9.65 -11.58
N VAL A 246 -2.61 9.59 -11.00
CA VAL A 246 -2.99 8.48 -10.10
C VAL A 246 -3.02 7.16 -10.85
N LYS A 247 -3.55 7.12 -12.07
CA LYS A 247 -3.55 5.92 -12.92
C LYS A 247 -2.14 5.53 -13.37
N GLY A 248 -1.30 6.51 -13.74
CA GLY A 248 0.10 6.28 -14.10
C GLY A 248 0.90 5.69 -12.94
N PHE A 249 0.75 6.26 -11.74
CA PHE A 249 1.37 5.71 -10.54
C PHE A 249 0.85 4.29 -10.21
N ALA A 250 -0.45 4.03 -10.33
CA ALA A 250 -1.00 2.70 -10.12
C ALA A 250 -0.44 1.66 -11.11
N ARG A 251 -0.24 2.04 -12.40
CA ARG A 251 0.44 1.17 -13.37
C ARG A 251 1.90 0.94 -13.00
N SER A 252 2.61 1.97 -12.55
CA SER A 252 4.00 1.87 -12.08
C SER A 252 4.13 0.92 -10.87
N SER A 253 3.22 1.03 -9.90
CA SER A 253 3.10 0.10 -8.77
C SER A 253 2.89 -1.34 -9.21
N ARG A 254 2.01 -1.59 -10.17
CA ARG A 254 1.78 -2.93 -10.72
C ARG A 254 3.00 -3.48 -11.46
N ARG A 255 3.68 -2.66 -12.26
CA ARG A 255 4.93 -3.06 -12.93
C ARG A 255 6.03 -3.42 -11.94
N ALA A 256 6.18 -2.64 -10.86
CA ALA A 256 7.14 -2.94 -9.80
C ALA A 256 6.81 -4.27 -9.09
N LYS A 257 5.54 -4.51 -8.79
CA LYS A 257 5.10 -5.79 -8.20
C LYS A 257 5.33 -6.98 -9.13
N ALA A 258 5.06 -6.83 -10.43
CA ALA A 258 5.34 -7.86 -11.42
C ALA A 258 6.84 -8.16 -11.51
N LEU A 259 7.70 -7.14 -11.57
CA LEU A 259 9.15 -7.34 -11.57
C LEU A 259 9.62 -8.04 -10.29
N LEU A 260 9.10 -7.65 -9.12
CA LEU A 260 9.43 -8.31 -7.85
C LEU A 260 8.91 -9.76 -7.79
N ALA A 261 7.82 -10.08 -8.48
CA ALA A 261 7.34 -11.48 -8.56
C ALA A 261 8.27 -12.37 -9.39
N ASP A 262 8.91 -11.81 -10.42
CA ASP A 262 9.63 -12.59 -11.42
C ASP A 262 11.17 -12.53 -11.27
N SER A 263 11.73 -11.58 -10.49
CA SER A 263 13.16 -11.29 -10.47
C SER A 263 13.81 -11.49 -9.10
N GLN A 264 14.59 -12.56 -8.95
CA GLN A 264 15.46 -12.75 -7.77
C GLN A 264 16.54 -11.65 -7.70
N ALA A 265 17.13 -11.26 -8.82
CA ALA A 265 18.15 -10.22 -8.89
C ALA A 265 17.66 -8.88 -8.32
N GLU A 266 16.37 -8.56 -8.51
CA GLU A 266 15.78 -7.35 -7.96
C GLU A 266 15.66 -7.42 -6.44
N TRP A 267 15.34 -8.59 -5.88
CA TRP A 267 15.36 -8.82 -4.43
C TRP A 267 16.77 -8.73 -3.85
N ASP A 268 17.78 -9.25 -4.55
CA ASP A 268 19.19 -9.17 -4.13
C ASP A 268 19.65 -7.72 -4.09
N ARG A 269 19.23 -6.90 -5.05
CA ARG A 269 19.46 -5.45 -5.07
C ARG A 269 18.80 -4.74 -3.88
N LEU A 270 17.59 -5.15 -3.49
CA LEU A 270 16.84 -4.56 -2.38
C LEU A 270 17.31 -5.06 -1.00
N ARG A 271 18.07 -6.14 -0.92
CA ARG A 271 18.48 -6.79 0.34
C ARG A 271 19.03 -5.83 1.41
N PRO A 272 19.88 -4.84 1.07
CA PRO A 272 20.35 -3.86 2.05
C PRO A 272 19.23 -3.04 2.72
N GLU A 273 18.20 -2.67 1.95
CA GLU A 273 17.03 -1.93 2.47
C GLU A 273 16.11 -2.80 3.32
N MET A 274 16.06 -4.10 3.05
CA MET A 274 15.26 -5.07 3.79
C MET A 274 15.83 -5.30 5.20
N LYS A 275 17.10 -4.96 5.46
CA LYS A 275 17.80 -5.19 6.73
C LYS A 275 17.66 -6.65 7.19
N ALA A 276 17.79 -7.57 6.25
CA ALA A 276 17.79 -9.01 6.51
C ALA A 276 19.18 -9.44 6.96
N LYS A 277 19.28 -9.97 8.18
CA LYS A 277 20.56 -10.38 8.79
C LYS A 277 21.12 -11.65 8.18
N ASP A 278 20.25 -12.52 7.68
CA ASP A 278 20.53 -13.84 7.14
C ASP A 278 19.59 -14.19 6.00
N ASP A 279 19.87 -15.28 5.28
CA ASP A 279 19.07 -15.74 4.15
C ASP A 279 17.66 -16.20 4.56
N ALA A 280 17.50 -16.79 5.74
CA ALA A 280 16.19 -17.19 6.24
C ALA A 280 15.28 -15.98 6.44
N THR A 281 15.81 -14.91 7.03
CA THR A 281 15.09 -13.64 7.19
C THR A 281 14.81 -12.98 5.83
N PHE A 282 15.78 -12.97 4.93
CA PHE A 282 15.63 -12.42 3.58
C PHE A 282 14.50 -13.12 2.81
N ASN A 283 14.55 -14.46 2.75
CA ASN A 283 13.54 -15.26 2.07
C ASN A 283 12.15 -15.09 2.69
N ALA A 284 12.04 -15.13 4.03
CA ALA A 284 10.76 -14.94 4.70
C ALA A 284 10.15 -13.55 4.45
N LEU A 285 10.97 -12.50 4.33
CA LEU A 285 10.51 -11.15 3.98
C LEU A 285 10.09 -11.04 2.53
N ARG A 286 10.87 -11.63 1.60
CA ARG A 286 10.53 -11.70 0.18
C ARG A 286 9.19 -12.42 -0.01
N ASP A 287 9.08 -13.63 0.50
CA ASP A 287 7.91 -14.48 0.34
C ASP A 287 6.67 -13.83 0.96
N GLY A 288 6.80 -13.24 2.15
CA GLY A 288 5.70 -12.52 2.78
C GLY A 288 5.28 -11.23 2.06
N TYR A 289 6.17 -10.60 1.29
CA TYR A 289 5.82 -9.50 0.40
C TYR A 289 5.06 -10.02 -0.83
N LEU A 290 5.55 -11.09 -1.45
CA LEU A 290 4.94 -11.73 -2.63
C LEU A 290 3.53 -12.23 -2.31
N ASP A 291 3.34 -12.91 -1.19
CA ASP A 291 2.02 -13.35 -0.68
C ASP A 291 1.05 -12.17 -0.46
N GLY A 292 1.58 -10.98 -0.25
CA GLY A 292 0.82 -9.75 -0.05
C GLY A 292 0.43 -9.00 -1.32
N ILE A 293 0.85 -9.43 -2.50
CA ILE A 293 0.52 -8.75 -3.76
C ILE A 293 -0.95 -9.01 -4.12
N PRO A 294 -1.81 -7.97 -4.22
CA PRO A 294 -3.19 -8.18 -4.63
C PRO A 294 -3.27 -8.61 -6.10
N SER A 295 -3.92 -9.75 -6.36
CA SER A 295 -4.14 -10.28 -7.72
C SER A 295 -5.36 -9.67 -8.40
N SER A 296 -6.35 -9.22 -7.62
CA SER A 296 -7.59 -8.64 -8.13
C SER A 296 -8.05 -7.46 -7.27
N TRP A 297 -8.75 -6.53 -7.88
CA TRP A 297 -9.44 -5.44 -7.22
C TRP A 297 -10.64 -4.97 -8.05
N GLY A 298 -11.83 -5.34 -7.62
CA GLY A 298 -13.07 -5.05 -8.33
C GLY A 298 -14.28 -4.94 -7.40
N ALA A 299 -15.44 -5.26 -7.92
CA ALA A 299 -16.70 -5.19 -7.17
C ALA A 299 -16.75 -6.24 -6.06
N VAL A 300 -16.14 -7.41 -6.28
CA VAL A 300 -16.11 -8.53 -5.31
C VAL A 300 -15.33 -8.13 -4.07
N GLU A 301 -14.09 -7.68 -4.22
CA GLU A 301 -13.20 -7.28 -3.11
C GLU A 301 -13.75 -6.07 -2.36
N ARG A 302 -14.34 -5.10 -3.08
CA ARG A 302 -15.00 -3.94 -2.45
C ARG A 302 -16.23 -4.34 -1.64
N LYS A 303 -17.03 -5.32 -2.11
CA LYS A 303 -18.16 -5.88 -1.37
C LYS A 303 -17.65 -6.62 -0.12
N ALA A 304 -16.62 -7.44 -0.26
CA ALA A 304 -15.97 -8.16 0.83
C ALA A 304 -15.43 -7.20 1.90
N ALA A 305 -14.78 -6.10 1.50
CA ALA A 305 -14.30 -5.06 2.40
C ALA A 305 -15.43 -4.41 3.21
N LYS A 306 -16.61 -4.17 2.61
CA LYS A 306 -17.79 -3.67 3.34
C LYS A 306 -18.28 -4.67 4.38
N GLY A 307 -18.29 -5.97 4.06
CA GLY A 307 -18.60 -7.03 5.02
C GLY A 307 -17.61 -7.06 6.18
N LEU A 308 -16.32 -6.99 5.87
CA LEU A 308 -15.25 -6.93 6.87
C LEU A 308 -15.36 -5.70 7.78
N PHE A 309 -15.74 -4.54 7.21
CA PHE A 309 -15.98 -3.33 8.01
C PHE A 309 -17.07 -3.55 9.07
N ALA A 310 -18.14 -4.26 8.74
CA ALA A 310 -19.20 -4.58 9.71
C ALA A 310 -18.67 -5.44 10.87
N VAL A 311 -17.82 -6.45 10.59
CA VAL A 311 -17.16 -7.26 11.62
C VAL A 311 -16.27 -6.38 12.50
N LEU A 312 -15.42 -5.56 11.92
CA LEU A 312 -14.53 -4.66 12.65
C LEU A 312 -15.31 -3.63 13.48
N THR A 313 -16.42 -3.12 12.97
CA THR A 313 -17.31 -2.19 13.68
C THR A 313 -17.91 -2.86 14.90
N LYS A 314 -18.38 -4.11 14.79
CA LYS A 314 -18.93 -4.86 15.91
C LYS A 314 -17.90 -5.05 17.03
N GLN A 315 -16.64 -5.30 16.69
CA GLN A 315 -15.56 -5.55 17.66
C GLN A 315 -14.95 -4.26 18.24
N GLY A 316 -14.67 -3.27 17.38
CA GLY A 316 -13.93 -2.06 17.75
C GLY A 316 -14.80 -0.85 18.08
N GLY A 317 -16.07 -0.88 17.69
CA GLY A 317 -17.03 0.19 17.92
C GLY A 317 -16.56 1.56 17.44
N LYS A 318 -17.09 2.62 18.02
CA LYS A 318 -16.74 4.02 17.71
C LYS A 318 -15.25 4.34 17.92
N LYS A 319 -14.55 3.63 18.79
CA LYS A 319 -13.09 3.83 18.99
C LYS A 319 -12.30 3.53 17.72
N LEU A 320 -12.75 2.54 16.93
CA LEU A 320 -12.11 2.19 15.65
C LEU A 320 -12.66 3.02 14.49
N VAL A 321 -13.99 3.02 14.31
CA VAL A 321 -14.61 3.54 13.06
C VAL A 321 -15.08 4.99 13.16
N GLY A 322 -14.98 5.64 14.31
CA GLY A 322 -15.34 7.04 14.50
C GLY A 322 -16.84 7.24 14.69
N LYS A 323 -17.35 8.39 14.19
CA LYS A 323 -18.74 8.82 14.40
C LYS A 323 -19.77 7.90 13.74
N SER A 324 -19.45 7.34 12.55
CA SER A 324 -20.37 6.52 11.78
C SER A 324 -20.02 5.05 11.89
N LEU A 325 -20.99 4.23 12.27
CA LEU A 325 -20.89 2.77 12.26
C LEU A 325 -21.13 2.19 10.86
N LYS A 326 -21.45 3.02 9.87
CA LYS A 326 -21.69 2.63 8.47
C LYS A 326 -20.45 2.90 7.63
N PHE A 327 -20.12 1.97 6.74
CA PHE A 327 -19.09 2.15 5.74
C PHE A 327 -19.44 3.32 4.82
N GLN A 328 -18.51 4.25 4.63
CA GLN A 328 -18.75 5.46 3.86
C GLN A 328 -18.55 5.24 2.36
N SER A 329 -19.48 5.77 1.55
CA SER A 329 -19.33 5.83 0.09
C SER A 329 -18.09 6.64 -0.30
N GLY A 330 -17.46 6.33 -1.46
CA GLY A 330 -16.23 6.99 -1.91
C GLY A 330 -14.95 6.54 -1.18
N THR A 331 -15.04 5.66 -0.18
CA THR A 331 -13.84 5.09 0.47
C THR A 331 -12.89 4.46 -0.55
N PHE A 332 -13.41 3.85 -1.61
CA PHE A 332 -12.63 3.24 -2.69
C PHE A 332 -12.76 4.05 -3.97
N TRP A 333 -11.62 4.45 -4.54
CA TRP A 333 -11.59 5.18 -5.80
C TRP A 333 -12.03 4.27 -6.95
N PRO A 334 -13.08 4.65 -7.74
CA PRO A 334 -13.70 3.72 -8.68
C PRO A 334 -12.88 3.47 -9.95
N HIS A 335 -11.88 4.30 -10.23
CA HIS A 335 -11.17 4.32 -11.50
C HIS A 335 -9.96 3.37 -11.60
N ILE A 336 -9.72 2.55 -10.59
CA ILE A 336 -8.70 1.50 -10.61
C ILE A 336 -9.38 0.16 -10.36
N THR A 337 -9.18 -0.76 -11.30
CA THR A 337 -9.59 -2.17 -11.23
C THR A 337 -8.50 -3.03 -11.88
N TYR A 338 -8.35 -4.28 -11.46
CA TYR A 338 -7.45 -5.27 -12.06
C TYR A 338 -7.79 -6.68 -11.60
#